data_707d703e6c26faaffa3c72da93caeb7f
#
_entry.id   707d703e6c26faaffa3c72da93caeb7f
#
_cell.length_a   1.000
_cell.length_b   1.000
_cell.length_c   1.000
_cell.angle_alpha   90.00
_cell.angle_beta   90.00
_cell.angle_gamma   90.00
#
_symmetry.space_group_name_H-M   'P 1'
#
loop_
_entity.id
_entity.type
_entity.pdbx_description
1 polymer ?
#
loop_
_entity_poly.entity_id
_entity_poly.type
_entity_poly.pdbx_seq_one_letter_code
_entity_poly.pdbx_strand_id
1 'polypeptide(L)'
;GYDVTVYNRTELKSDSWLKEYKGIKASNPLEAVRGAKIVFSCVGNDNDIREVCLGNNGAFLGMEKKSIFIDNTTASANVARELNEKAKGYNISFLDAPVSGGEAGAINGSLTVMVGGNIKIFEEAKPYIESFSQAVTLMGDNGAGQLTKMVNQICIAGLLQGLSEGIKFGMLSGLD
;
A
#
# COMPACT_ATOMS: atom_id res chain seq x y z
N GLY A 1 13.85 0.60 -17.03
CA GLY A 1 12.71 1.13 -16.27
C GLY A 1 11.43 0.49 -16.77
N TYR A 2 10.34 0.73 -16.06
CA TYR A 2 9.01 0.23 -16.40
C TYR A 2 8.21 1.35 -17.07
N ASP A 3 7.25 0.99 -17.91
CA ASP A 3 6.21 1.91 -18.36
C ASP A 3 5.21 2.10 -17.20
N VAL A 4 5.01 3.33 -16.76
CA VAL A 4 4.22 3.65 -15.59
C VAL A 4 3.02 4.52 -15.96
N THR A 5 1.84 4.12 -15.54
CA THR A 5 0.64 4.96 -15.60
C THR A 5 0.22 5.32 -14.18
N VAL A 6 -0.05 6.61 -13.95
CA VAL A 6 -0.42 7.12 -12.62
C VAL A 6 -1.81 7.73 -12.63
N TYR A 7 -2.50 7.53 -11.51
CA TYR A 7 -3.77 8.18 -11.19
C TYR A 7 -3.74 8.72 -9.75
N ASN A 8 -4.28 9.88 -9.55
CA ASN A 8 -4.59 10.40 -8.21
C ASN A 8 -5.91 11.18 -8.26
N ARG A 9 -6.77 11.00 -7.24
CA ARG A 9 -8.03 11.75 -7.09
C ARG A 9 -7.80 13.29 -7.13
N THR A 10 -6.67 13.74 -6.59
CA THR A 10 -6.20 15.12 -6.72
C THR A 10 -5.27 15.21 -7.94
N GLU A 11 -5.80 15.65 -9.07
CA GLU A 11 -5.10 15.67 -10.37
C GLU A 11 -3.73 16.36 -10.31
N LEU A 12 -3.61 17.46 -9.57
CA LEU A 12 -2.35 18.19 -9.39
C LEU A 12 -1.19 17.32 -8.88
N LYS A 13 -1.49 16.24 -8.11
CA LYS A 13 -0.45 15.31 -7.64
C LYS A 13 0.12 14.48 -8.79
N SER A 14 -0.74 14.00 -9.70
CA SER A 14 -0.29 13.30 -10.90
C SER A 14 0.46 14.23 -11.84
N ASP A 15 -0.01 15.49 -11.99
CA ASP A 15 0.67 16.49 -12.81
C ASP A 15 2.06 16.85 -12.25
N SER A 16 2.20 16.94 -10.93
CA SER A 16 3.49 17.18 -10.28
C SER A 16 4.44 16.00 -10.48
N TRP A 17 3.95 14.77 -10.36
CA TRP A 17 4.74 13.57 -10.61
C TRP A 17 5.27 13.52 -12.06
N LEU A 18 4.45 13.87 -13.05
CA LEU A 18 4.85 13.89 -14.46
C LEU A 18 5.88 14.97 -14.80
N LYS A 19 6.09 15.98 -13.95
CA LYS A 19 7.18 16.94 -14.15
C LYS A 19 8.55 16.35 -13.81
N GLU A 20 8.59 15.36 -12.93
CA GLU A 20 9.83 14.74 -12.45
C GLU A 20 10.10 13.39 -13.09
N TYR A 21 9.05 12.65 -13.44
CA TYR A 21 9.15 11.27 -13.91
C TYR A 21 8.42 11.07 -15.24
N LYS A 22 8.93 10.13 -16.05
CA LYS A 22 8.29 9.71 -17.29
C LYS A 22 7.15 8.76 -16.99
N GLY A 23 6.00 8.98 -17.60
CA GLY A 23 4.82 8.12 -17.45
C GLY A 23 3.60 8.69 -18.15
N ILE A 24 2.45 8.08 -17.91
CA ILE A 24 1.16 8.46 -18.45
C ILE A 24 0.22 8.80 -17.29
N LYS A 25 -0.55 9.89 -17.40
CA LYS A 25 -1.63 10.21 -16.46
C LYS A 25 -2.94 9.60 -16.98
N ALA A 26 -3.64 8.92 -16.08
CA ALA A 26 -5.01 8.46 -16.32
C ALA A 26 -6.02 9.35 -15.60
N SER A 27 -7.26 9.38 -16.09
CA SER A 27 -8.35 10.17 -15.51
C SER A 27 -9.10 9.46 -14.38
N ASN A 28 -8.99 8.14 -14.30
CA ASN A 28 -9.65 7.30 -13.31
C ASN A 28 -8.88 5.98 -13.09
N PRO A 29 -9.21 5.21 -12.01
CA PRO A 29 -8.53 3.94 -11.73
C PRO A 29 -8.64 2.91 -12.87
N LEU A 30 -9.81 2.80 -13.51
CA LEU A 30 -10.04 1.85 -14.60
C LEU A 30 -9.08 2.09 -15.77
N GLU A 31 -8.87 3.34 -16.15
CA GLU A 31 -7.95 3.70 -17.24
C GLU A 31 -6.50 3.51 -16.82
N ALA A 32 -6.16 3.80 -15.57
CA ALA A 32 -4.80 3.68 -15.05
C ALA A 32 -4.24 2.26 -15.13
N VAL A 33 -5.10 1.26 -15.05
CA VAL A 33 -4.68 -0.15 -14.95
C VAL A 33 -4.73 -0.91 -16.26
N ARG A 34 -5.18 -0.29 -17.35
CA ARG A 34 -5.27 -0.97 -18.66
C ARG A 34 -3.89 -1.41 -19.15
N GLY A 35 -3.76 -2.70 -19.46
CA GLY A 35 -2.50 -3.31 -19.91
C GLY A 35 -1.46 -3.50 -18.80
N ALA A 36 -1.73 -3.07 -17.57
CA ALA A 36 -0.82 -3.24 -16.46
C ALA A 36 -0.84 -4.68 -15.93
N LYS A 37 0.34 -5.27 -15.75
CA LYS A 37 0.50 -6.58 -15.09
C LYS A 37 0.53 -6.44 -13.58
N ILE A 38 1.12 -5.36 -13.07
CA ILE A 38 1.27 -5.06 -11.65
C ILE A 38 0.65 -3.69 -11.40
N VAL A 39 -0.22 -3.61 -10.41
CA VAL A 39 -0.89 -2.39 -9.98
C VAL A 39 -0.58 -2.15 -8.51
N PHE A 40 -0.10 -0.96 -8.18
CA PHE A 40 0.09 -0.50 -6.81
C PHE A 40 -0.96 0.52 -6.43
N SER A 41 -1.49 0.41 -5.22
CA SER A 41 -2.39 1.39 -4.63
C SER A 41 -1.90 1.82 -3.25
N CYS A 42 -2.05 3.10 -2.93
CA CYS A 42 -1.84 3.64 -1.59
C CYS A 42 -2.80 4.81 -1.39
N VAL A 43 -3.85 4.59 -0.63
CA VAL A 43 -4.93 5.56 -0.41
C VAL A 43 -5.22 5.76 1.09
N GLY A 44 -6.29 6.47 1.45
CA GLY A 44 -6.46 6.97 2.80
C GLY A 44 -7.05 5.97 3.82
N ASN A 45 -7.95 5.10 3.41
CA ASN A 45 -8.73 4.24 4.31
C ASN A 45 -9.50 3.14 3.55
N ASP A 46 -10.28 2.33 4.29
CA ASP A 46 -11.09 1.22 3.76
C ASP A 46 -12.07 1.66 2.66
N ASN A 47 -12.71 2.81 2.80
CA ASN A 47 -13.68 3.28 1.81
C ASN A 47 -12.99 3.77 0.54
N ASP A 48 -11.86 4.45 0.69
CA ASP A 48 -11.06 4.91 -0.45
C ASP A 48 -10.55 3.73 -1.27
N ILE A 49 -10.05 2.66 -0.63
CA ILE A 49 -9.57 1.49 -1.38
C ILE A 49 -10.72 0.69 -2.03
N ARG A 50 -11.88 0.59 -1.37
CA ARG A 50 -13.07 0.02 -2.02
C ARG A 50 -13.48 0.79 -3.26
N GLU A 51 -13.52 2.12 -3.18
CA GLU A 51 -13.87 2.96 -4.33
C GLU A 51 -12.87 2.82 -5.47
N VAL A 52 -11.56 2.82 -5.16
CA VAL A 52 -10.52 2.61 -6.17
C VAL A 52 -10.61 1.24 -6.83
N CYS A 53 -10.94 0.18 -6.09
CA CYS A 53 -11.02 -1.17 -6.64
C CYS A 53 -12.36 -1.46 -7.33
N LEU A 54 -13.49 -1.06 -6.71
CA LEU A 54 -14.84 -1.56 -7.02
C LEU A 54 -15.81 -0.47 -7.46
N GLY A 55 -15.42 0.82 -7.43
CA GLY A 55 -16.27 1.94 -7.87
C GLY A 55 -16.68 1.82 -9.35
N ASN A 56 -17.53 2.74 -9.82
CA ASN A 56 -18.03 2.74 -11.21
C ASN A 56 -16.92 2.75 -12.27
N ASN A 57 -15.79 3.38 -11.97
CA ASN A 57 -14.56 3.36 -12.76
C ASN A 57 -13.42 2.68 -11.97
N GLY A 58 -13.74 1.65 -11.24
CA GLY A 58 -12.80 0.95 -10.37
C GLY A 58 -11.76 0.14 -11.14
N ALA A 59 -10.61 -0.05 -10.53
CA ALA A 59 -9.47 -0.71 -11.11
C ALA A 59 -9.77 -2.14 -11.58
N PHE A 60 -10.54 -2.92 -10.80
CA PHE A 60 -10.83 -4.32 -11.15
C PHE A 60 -11.59 -4.47 -12.47
N LEU A 61 -12.33 -3.45 -12.90
CA LEU A 61 -13.01 -3.45 -14.20
C LEU A 61 -12.05 -3.27 -15.38
N GLY A 62 -10.90 -2.63 -15.18
CA GLY A 62 -9.93 -2.33 -16.23
C GLY A 62 -8.71 -3.27 -16.25
N MET A 63 -8.50 -4.05 -15.18
CA MET A 63 -7.36 -4.96 -15.05
C MET A 63 -7.49 -6.19 -15.95
N GLU A 64 -6.38 -6.62 -16.50
CA GLU A 64 -6.31 -7.86 -17.26
C GLU A 64 -6.34 -9.10 -16.33
N LYS A 65 -6.84 -10.21 -16.86
CA LYS A 65 -6.80 -11.49 -16.13
C LYS A 65 -5.35 -11.87 -15.80
N LYS A 66 -5.16 -12.40 -14.59
CA LYS A 66 -3.86 -12.81 -14.03
C LYS A 66 -2.93 -11.66 -13.65
N SER A 67 -3.37 -10.41 -13.75
CA SER A 67 -2.62 -9.29 -13.17
C SER A 67 -2.68 -9.32 -11.62
N ILE A 68 -1.78 -8.57 -10.98
CA ILE A 68 -1.65 -8.53 -9.53
C ILE A 68 -1.94 -7.11 -9.06
N PHE A 69 -2.88 -6.97 -8.11
CA PHE A 69 -3.14 -5.74 -7.39
C PHE A 69 -2.45 -5.80 -6.02
N ILE A 70 -1.62 -4.83 -5.72
CA ILE A 70 -0.83 -4.71 -4.49
C ILE A 70 -1.29 -3.45 -3.77
N ASP A 71 -1.91 -3.62 -2.60
CA ASP A 71 -2.43 -2.51 -1.81
C ASP A 71 -1.48 -2.14 -0.66
N ASN A 72 -0.80 -1.01 -0.81
CA ASN A 72 0.08 -0.45 0.22
C ASN A 72 -0.66 0.44 1.24
N THR A 73 -1.98 0.57 1.12
CA THR A 73 -2.82 1.31 2.07
C THR A 73 -2.72 0.69 3.45
N THR A 74 -2.62 1.51 4.49
CA THR A 74 -2.91 1.05 5.85
C THR A 74 -4.43 1.03 6.04
N ALA A 75 -5.01 -0.16 6.03
CA ALA A 75 -6.45 -0.40 6.05
C ALA A 75 -6.80 -1.56 7.01
N SER A 76 -8.07 -1.93 7.11
CA SER A 76 -8.46 -3.08 7.91
C SER A 76 -8.12 -4.41 7.23
N ALA A 77 -7.83 -5.45 8.01
CA ALA A 77 -7.69 -6.81 7.49
C ALA A 77 -8.99 -7.33 6.84
N ASN A 78 -10.14 -6.78 7.26
CA ASN A 78 -11.43 -7.15 6.71
C ASN A 78 -11.57 -6.65 5.27
N VAL A 79 -11.19 -5.40 4.97
CA VAL A 79 -11.24 -4.89 3.60
C VAL A 79 -10.24 -5.62 2.70
N ALA A 80 -9.05 -5.99 3.20
CA ALA A 80 -8.09 -6.76 2.44
C ALA A 80 -8.65 -8.13 2.01
N ARG A 81 -9.32 -8.83 2.92
CA ARG A 81 -9.99 -10.11 2.64
C ARG A 81 -11.17 -9.94 1.69
N GLU A 82 -11.99 -8.92 1.89
CA GLU A 82 -13.10 -8.57 1.01
C GLU A 82 -12.62 -8.34 -0.42
N LEU A 83 -11.61 -7.51 -0.61
CA LEU A 83 -11.05 -7.20 -1.93
C LEU A 83 -10.39 -8.39 -2.59
N ASN A 84 -9.70 -9.26 -1.82
CA ASN A 84 -9.19 -10.52 -2.36
C ASN A 84 -10.31 -11.41 -2.89
N GLU A 85 -11.43 -11.57 -2.17
CA GLU A 85 -12.57 -12.36 -2.65
C GLU A 85 -13.21 -11.75 -3.91
N LYS A 86 -13.34 -10.41 -3.97
CA LYS A 86 -13.84 -9.71 -5.16
C LYS A 86 -12.90 -9.87 -6.35
N ALA A 87 -11.58 -9.75 -6.14
CA ALA A 87 -10.56 -9.89 -7.18
C ALA A 87 -10.61 -11.26 -7.89
N LYS A 88 -10.92 -12.33 -7.16
CA LYS A 88 -11.11 -13.67 -7.73
C LYS A 88 -12.18 -13.69 -8.82
N GLY A 89 -13.27 -12.94 -8.65
CA GLY A 89 -14.35 -12.82 -9.63
C GLY A 89 -13.89 -12.21 -10.96
N TYR A 90 -12.83 -11.41 -10.93
CA TYR A 90 -12.20 -10.82 -12.12
C TYR A 90 -10.98 -11.59 -12.63
N ASN A 91 -10.63 -12.70 -11.98
CA ASN A 91 -9.40 -13.46 -12.28
C ASN A 91 -8.12 -12.64 -12.02
N ILE A 92 -8.14 -11.79 -11.00
CA ILE A 92 -7.06 -10.92 -10.54
C ILE A 92 -6.52 -11.48 -9.21
N SER A 93 -5.23 -11.36 -8.99
CA SER A 93 -4.60 -11.67 -7.71
C SER A 93 -4.50 -10.40 -6.86
N PHE A 94 -4.71 -10.53 -5.54
CA PHE A 94 -4.66 -9.42 -4.59
C PHE A 94 -3.67 -9.71 -3.46
N LEU A 95 -2.83 -8.71 -3.14
CA LEU A 95 -1.94 -8.71 -1.97
C LEU A 95 -2.21 -7.46 -1.14
N ASP A 96 -2.39 -7.60 0.17
CA ASP A 96 -2.28 -6.49 1.10
C ASP A 96 -0.82 -6.34 1.52
N ALA A 97 -0.28 -5.16 1.35
CA ALA A 97 1.15 -4.90 1.47
C ALA A 97 1.44 -3.55 2.16
N PRO A 98 0.86 -3.27 3.34
CA PRO A 98 1.11 -2.04 4.07
C PRO A 98 2.60 -1.86 4.38
N VAL A 99 3.01 -0.60 4.45
CA VAL A 99 4.41 -0.21 4.55
C VAL A 99 4.74 0.50 5.87
N SER A 100 6.00 0.45 6.26
CA SER A 100 6.58 1.24 7.35
C SER A 100 7.87 1.90 6.89
N GLY A 101 8.14 3.14 7.35
CA GLY A 101 9.33 3.93 6.99
C GLY A 101 9.01 5.38 6.67
N GLY A 102 7.71 5.75 6.57
CA GLY A 102 7.26 7.11 6.29
C GLY A 102 7.71 7.64 4.93
N GLU A 103 7.58 8.95 4.74
CA GLU A 103 7.97 9.63 3.50
C GLU A 103 9.45 9.45 3.17
N ALA A 104 10.32 9.59 4.18
CA ALA A 104 11.76 9.40 4.01
C ALA A 104 12.11 7.98 3.54
N GLY A 105 11.45 6.95 4.09
CA GLY A 105 11.62 5.58 3.64
C GLY A 105 11.16 5.37 2.19
N ALA A 106 10.08 6.01 1.79
CA ALA A 106 9.59 5.95 0.40
C ALA A 106 10.56 6.63 -0.58
N ILE A 107 11.04 7.83 -0.26
CA ILE A 107 12.00 8.59 -1.09
C ILE A 107 13.31 7.80 -1.26
N ASN A 108 13.80 7.20 -0.19
CA ASN A 108 15.09 6.48 -0.18
C ASN A 108 14.99 5.01 -0.64
N GLY A 109 13.81 4.53 -1.01
CA GLY A 109 13.62 3.11 -1.38
C GLY A 109 13.90 2.14 -0.22
N SER A 110 13.70 2.57 1.02
CA SER A 110 14.05 1.82 2.24
C SER A 110 12.84 1.45 3.11
N LEU A 111 11.68 1.29 2.50
CA LEU A 111 10.47 0.86 3.20
C LEU A 111 10.59 -0.59 3.70
N THR A 112 9.90 -0.89 4.79
CA THR A 112 9.60 -2.25 5.19
C THR A 112 8.16 -2.57 4.78
N VAL A 113 7.97 -3.65 4.02
CA VAL A 113 6.67 -4.07 3.48
C VAL A 113 6.23 -5.38 4.10
N MET A 114 5.04 -5.38 4.71
CA MET A 114 4.43 -6.55 5.35
C MET A 114 3.33 -7.08 4.44
N VAL A 115 3.58 -8.23 3.77
CA VAL A 115 2.66 -8.73 2.74
C VAL A 115 1.75 -9.82 3.29
N GLY A 116 0.46 -9.71 2.97
CA GLY A 116 -0.54 -10.76 3.15
C GLY A 116 -1.05 -11.27 1.80
N GLY A 117 -1.12 -12.59 1.63
CA GLY A 117 -1.66 -13.19 0.42
C GLY A 117 -1.03 -14.53 0.01
N ASN A 118 -1.33 -14.97 -1.19
CA ASN A 118 -0.84 -16.26 -1.71
C ASN A 118 0.68 -16.21 -1.95
N ILE A 119 1.40 -17.22 -1.49
CA ILE A 119 2.87 -17.33 -1.61
C ILE A 119 3.39 -17.24 -3.04
N LYS A 120 2.71 -17.86 -4.01
CA LYS A 120 3.16 -17.84 -5.42
C LYS A 120 3.02 -16.44 -6.02
N ILE A 121 1.93 -15.76 -5.67
CA ILE A 121 1.69 -14.38 -6.11
C ILE A 121 2.66 -13.42 -5.43
N PHE A 122 2.97 -13.66 -4.15
CA PHE A 122 3.99 -12.91 -3.43
C PHE A 122 5.37 -13.03 -4.11
N GLU A 123 5.81 -14.24 -4.46
CA GLU A 123 7.11 -14.45 -5.11
C GLU A 123 7.17 -13.78 -6.50
N GLU A 124 6.06 -13.76 -7.24
CA GLU A 124 5.96 -13.04 -8.51
C GLU A 124 6.02 -11.51 -8.33
N ALA A 125 5.36 -10.99 -7.30
CA ALA A 125 5.28 -9.56 -7.00
C ALA A 125 6.53 -9.00 -6.32
N LYS A 126 7.28 -9.83 -5.57
CA LYS A 126 8.39 -9.44 -4.72
C LYS A 126 9.45 -8.58 -5.42
N PRO A 127 9.96 -8.91 -6.63
CA PRO A 127 10.97 -8.09 -7.31
C PRO A 127 10.51 -6.65 -7.58
N TYR A 128 9.20 -6.44 -7.78
CA TYR A 128 8.64 -5.10 -8.00
C TYR A 128 8.54 -4.33 -6.69
N ILE A 129 8.18 -5.00 -5.58
CA ILE A 129 8.10 -4.39 -4.24
C ILE A 129 9.51 -4.03 -3.74
N GLU A 130 10.51 -4.85 -4.00
CA GLU A 130 11.91 -4.62 -3.64
C GLU A 130 12.50 -3.36 -4.31
N SER A 131 11.90 -2.86 -5.39
CA SER A 131 12.37 -1.64 -6.06
C SER A 131 12.24 -0.37 -5.19
N PHE A 132 11.38 -0.37 -4.15
CA PHE A 132 11.17 0.76 -3.25
C PHE A 132 11.28 0.39 -1.75
N SER A 133 11.79 -0.79 -1.45
CA SER A 133 11.85 -1.29 -0.07
C SER A 133 13.16 -2.01 0.24
N GLN A 134 13.59 -1.94 1.49
CA GLN A 134 14.75 -2.67 2.00
C GLN A 134 14.40 -4.04 2.59
N ALA A 135 13.13 -4.25 2.96
CA ALA A 135 12.65 -5.51 3.53
C ALA A 135 11.21 -5.78 3.06
N VAL A 136 11.00 -6.99 2.54
CA VAL A 136 9.69 -7.47 2.06
C VAL A 136 9.46 -8.86 2.64
N THR A 137 8.40 -9.02 3.43
CA THR A 137 8.13 -10.28 4.13
C THR A 137 6.68 -10.69 3.97
N LEU A 138 6.47 -11.95 3.55
CA LEU A 138 5.13 -12.57 3.58
C LEU A 138 4.78 -12.93 5.02
N MET A 139 3.68 -12.37 5.52
CA MET A 139 3.23 -12.52 6.91
C MET A 139 2.16 -13.61 7.07
N GLY A 140 1.60 -14.10 5.98
CA GLY A 140 0.54 -15.10 5.94
C GLY A 140 -0.48 -14.81 4.84
N ASP A 141 -1.70 -15.36 4.97
CA ASP A 141 -2.79 -15.14 4.03
C ASP A 141 -3.27 -13.69 4.00
N ASN A 142 -4.16 -13.37 3.05
CA ASN A 142 -4.73 -12.02 2.90
C ASN A 142 -5.29 -11.46 4.22
N GLY A 143 -4.88 -10.25 4.54
CA GLY A 143 -5.13 -9.54 5.79
C GLY A 143 -4.02 -9.70 6.82
N ALA A 144 -3.08 -10.65 6.66
CA ALA A 144 -1.96 -10.80 7.60
C ALA A 144 -0.97 -9.62 7.53
N GLY A 145 -0.77 -9.03 6.37
CA GLY A 145 0.01 -7.80 6.22
C GLY A 145 -0.58 -6.66 7.04
N GLN A 146 -1.89 -6.43 6.91
CA GLN A 146 -2.61 -5.40 7.66
C GLN A 146 -2.57 -5.65 9.17
N LEU A 147 -2.79 -6.90 9.63
CA LEU A 147 -2.69 -7.24 11.04
C LEU A 147 -1.28 -7.00 11.58
N THR A 148 -0.25 -7.36 10.84
CA THR A 148 1.14 -7.07 11.22
C THR A 148 1.40 -5.57 11.32
N LYS A 149 0.86 -4.80 10.37
CA LYS A 149 0.91 -3.33 10.43
C LYS A 149 0.21 -2.79 11.68
N MET A 150 -0.94 -3.36 12.09
CA MET A 150 -1.62 -2.98 13.35
C MET A 150 -0.76 -3.25 14.57
N VAL A 151 -0.10 -4.42 14.65
CA VAL A 151 0.85 -4.71 15.74
C VAL A 151 1.96 -3.66 15.80
N ASN A 152 2.58 -3.35 14.66
CA ASN A 152 3.59 -2.29 14.57
C ASN A 152 3.06 -0.94 15.07
N GLN A 153 1.86 -0.53 14.67
CA GLN A 153 1.28 0.75 15.06
C GLN A 153 0.97 0.82 16.57
N ILE A 154 0.47 -0.27 17.17
CA ILE A 154 0.24 -0.37 18.61
C ILE A 154 1.57 -0.21 19.38
N CYS A 155 2.62 -0.89 18.94
CA CYS A 155 3.94 -0.79 19.57
C CYS A 155 4.51 0.63 19.49
N ILE A 156 4.42 1.28 18.31
CA ILE A 156 4.92 2.64 18.12
C ILE A 156 4.12 3.64 18.98
N ALA A 157 2.79 3.54 19.00
CA ALA A 157 1.95 4.44 19.78
C ALA A 157 2.26 4.32 21.29
N GLY A 158 2.37 3.09 21.80
CA GLY A 158 2.71 2.84 23.21
C GLY A 158 4.10 3.35 23.58
N LEU A 159 5.09 3.13 22.72
CA LEU A 159 6.46 3.62 22.93
C LEU A 159 6.50 5.15 22.97
N LEU A 160 5.91 5.83 21.99
CA LEU A 160 5.92 7.28 21.93
C LEU A 160 5.19 7.92 23.11
N GLN A 161 4.05 7.37 23.50
CA GLN A 161 3.29 7.84 24.65
C GLN A 161 4.10 7.70 25.94
N GLY A 162 4.62 6.50 26.22
CA GLY A 162 5.40 6.23 27.43
C GLY A 162 6.68 7.07 27.50
N LEU A 163 7.40 7.21 26.38
CA LEU A 163 8.60 8.04 26.32
C LEU A 163 8.28 9.53 26.58
N SER A 164 7.21 10.04 25.95
CA SER A 164 6.80 11.45 26.12
C SER A 164 6.40 11.76 27.57
N GLU A 165 5.66 10.86 28.22
CA GLU A 165 5.28 11.00 29.61
C GLU A 165 6.49 10.92 30.55
N GLY A 166 7.40 9.96 30.30
CA GLY A 166 8.62 9.81 31.08
C GLY A 166 9.52 11.02 31.00
N ILE A 167 9.77 11.57 29.82
CA ILE A 167 10.54 12.80 29.63
C ILE A 167 9.86 13.97 30.35
N LYS A 168 8.55 14.14 30.18
CA LYS A 168 7.81 15.23 30.84
C LYS A 168 7.87 15.14 32.35
N PHE A 169 7.75 13.95 32.91
CA PHE A 169 7.89 13.71 34.34
C PHE A 169 9.29 14.11 34.84
N GLY A 170 10.35 13.67 34.13
CA GLY A 170 11.73 14.01 34.45
C GLY A 170 11.95 15.51 34.49
N MET A 171 11.55 16.25 33.43
CA MET A 171 11.65 17.70 33.36
C MET A 171 10.91 18.41 34.50
N LEU A 172 9.71 17.98 34.85
CA LEU A 172 8.93 18.54 35.95
C LEU A 172 9.54 18.24 37.32
N SER A 173 10.31 17.16 37.44
CA SER A 173 11.03 16.76 38.64
C SER A 173 12.40 17.39 38.81
N GLY A 174 12.81 18.27 37.85
CA GLY A 174 14.09 18.97 37.88
C GLY A 174 15.28 18.14 37.39
N LEU A 175 15.03 17.04 36.66
CA LEU A 175 16.08 16.30 35.95
C LEU A 175 16.46 17.01 34.66
N ASP A 176 17.76 16.99 34.33
CA ASP A 176 18.32 17.51 33.08
C ASP A 176 18.48 16.37 32.05
#